data_1753ba74efcc0f35898501d51d0e2108
#
_entry.id   1753ba74efcc0f35898501d51d0e2108
#
_cell.length_a   1.000
_cell.length_b   1.000
_cell.length_c   1.000
_cell.angle_alpha   90.00
_cell.angle_beta   90.00
_cell.angle_gamma   90.00
#
_symmetry.space_group_name_H-M   'P 1'
#
loop_
_entity.id
_entity.type
_entity.pdbx_description
1 polymer ?
#
loop_
_entity_poly.entity_id
_entity_poly.type
_entity_poly.pdbx_seq_one_letter_code
_entity_poly.pdbx_strand_id
1 'polypeptide(L)'
;MTKTLFRQSFLFDSLNLEQEMPAGEITVANGTVFKLHERGVLEVIPSTLDENSKHIILSCGVHGNETAPMELVDKIISDIQSGFQPVTERLLFIIAHPESTNAHTRFLEMNLNRLFDEKEYEPTKELAIAQNLKRIVADFYQDTPSDKRWHLDLHCAIRLSKHYTFVVSPKTRHPVRSKALMEFVASGHIDAVMFSNAPSSTFSWFSAENFAAQALTVELGRVARIGENDLDKLVAFDLAMRDLIASSEAEHLPRAPVMYRVSRTIVRL
;
A
#
# COMPACT_ATOMS: atom_id res chain seq x y z
N MET A 1 -3.99 32.12 6.17
CA MET A 1 -3.03 31.15 5.58
C MET A 1 -3.59 29.76 5.83
N THR A 2 -3.85 29.00 4.80
CA THR A 2 -4.30 27.61 4.93
C THR A 2 -3.14 26.82 5.56
N LYS A 3 -3.39 26.20 6.71
CA LYS A 3 -2.39 25.38 7.39
C LYS A 3 -2.11 24.16 6.51
N THR A 4 -0.89 23.99 6.01
CA THR A 4 -0.50 22.83 5.22
C THR A 4 0.25 21.85 6.09
N LEU A 5 0.01 20.56 5.90
CA LEU A 5 0.71 19.50 6.63
C LEU A 5 2.08 19.22 5.99
N PHE A 6 2.18 19.39 4.68
CA PHE A 6 3.39 19.18 3.89
C PHE A 6 3.92 20.49 3.34
N ARG A 7 5.24 20.59 3.21
CA ARG A 7 5.94 21.71 2.58
C ARG A 7 5.94 21.57 1.06
N GLN A 8 6.16 20.35 0.58
CA GLN A 8 6.15 20.01 -0.84
C GLN A 8 5.05 18.98 -1.12
N SER A 9 5.20 17.75 -0.67
CA SER A 9 4.20 16.69 -0.73
C SER A 9 4.48 15.63 0.32
N PHE A 10 3.57 14.67 0.52
CA PHE A 10 3.79 13.57 1.45
C PHE A 10 5.04 12.76 1.08
N LEU A 11 5.22 12.44 -0.21
CA LEU A 11 6.39 11.71 -0.70
C LEU A 11 7.69 12.48 -0.45
N PHE A 12 7.78 13.70 -0.98
CA PHE A 12 9.04 14.44 -0.94
C PHE A 12 9.42 14.86 0.47
N ASP A 13 8.46 15.20 1.32
CA ASP A 13 8.73 15.51 2.73
C ASP A 13 9.13 14.24 3.52
N SER A 14 8.55 13.07 3.18
CA SER A 14 8.96 11.80 3.76
C SER A 14 10.40 11.41 3.40
N LEU A 15 10.83 11.72 2.18
CA LEU A 15 12.19 11.45 1.71
C LEU A 15 13.23 12.48 2.19
N ASN A 16 12.81 13.67 2.59
CA ASN A 16 13.73 14.69 3.09
C ASN A 16 14.13 14.42 4.55
N LEU A 17 15.14 13.59 4.73
CA LEU A 17 15.61 13.17 6.06
C LEU A 17 16.32 14.27 6.85
N GLU A 18 16.78 15.34 6.18
CA GLU A 18 17.45 16.48 6.83
C GLU A 18 16.46 17.41 7.54
N GLN A 19 15.18 17.34 7.19
CA GLN A 19 14.13 18.15 7.78
C GLN A 19 13.26 17.34 8.73
N GLU A 20 12.90 17.93 9.85
CA GLU A 20 11.92 17.34 10.75
C GLU A 20 10.54 17.26 10.06
N MET A 21 9.85 16.15 10.26
CA MET A 21 8.48 15.91 9.81
C MET A 21 7.65 15.52 11.04
N PRO A 22 7.29 16.51 11.88
CA PRO A 22 6.60 16.25 13.13
C PRO A 22 5.18 15.76 12.89
N ALA A 23 4.70 14.88 13.77
CA ALA A 23 3.29 14.50 13.80
C ALA A 23 2.39 15.72 13.86
N GLY A 24 1.24 15.64 13.20
CA GLY A 24 0.32 16.77 13.12
C GLY A 24 -0.97 16.42 12.41
N GLU A 25 -1.94 17.32 12.51
CA GLU A 25 -3.27 17.13 11.93
C GLU A 25 -3.77 18.41 11.30
N ILE A 26 -4.44 18.28 10.18
CA ILE A 26 -5.21 19.34 9.53
C ILE A 26 -6.55 18.80 9.06
N THR A 27 -7.56 19.69 9.02
CA THR A 27 -8.83 19.41 8.37
C THR A 27 -8.93 20.26 7.10
N VAL A 28 -9.19 19.65 5.96
CA VAL A 28 -9.37 20.34 4.68
C VAL A 28 -10.81 20.80 4.51
N ALA A 29 -11.08 21.60 3.45
CA ALA A 29 -12.34 22.32 3.29
C ALA A 29 -13.60 21.44 3.26
N ASN A 30 -13.50 20.18 2.80
CA ASN A 30 -14.61 19.23 2.76
C ASN A 30 -14.78 18.45 4.08
N GLY A 31 -14.04 18.79 5.14
CA GLY A 31 -14.10 18.15 6.45
C GLY A 31 -13.24 16.90 6.59
N THR A 32 -12.51 16.48 5.54
CA THR A 32 -11.57 15.37 5.61
C THR A 32 -10.39 15.74 6.50
N VAL A 33 -10.01 14.84 7.42
CA VAL A 33 -8.88 15.03 8.32
C VAL A 33 -7.66 14.29 7.77
N PHE A 34 -6.54 14.98 7.68
CA PHE A 34 -5.22 14.43 7.40
C PHE A 34 -4.41 14.40 8.69
N LYS A 35 -4.00 13.24 9.14
CA LYS A 35 -3.26 13.03 10.38
C LYS A 35 -1.93 12.34 10.07
N LEU A 36 -0.86 13.10 10.15
CA LEU A 36 0.50 12.57 10.06
C LEU A 36 0.88 11.99 11.42
N HIS A 37 1.07 10.69 11.50
CA HIS A 37 1.48 10.01 12.71
C HIS A 37 2.99 10.12 12.93
N GLU A 38 3.73 9.89 11.87
CA GLU A 38 5.18 10.00 11.81
C GLU A 38 5.63 10.09 10.34
N ARG A 39 6.90 10.28 10.10
CA ARG A 39 7.48 10.28 8.75
C ARG A 39 7.07 9.02 7.99
N GLY A 40 6.48 9.20 6.81
CA GLY A 40 6.03 8.12 5.97
C GLY A 40 4.72 7.44 6.39
N VAL A 41 4.02 7.92 7.44
CA VAL A 41 2.75 7.34 7.91
C VAL A 41 1.67 8.41 8.03
N LEU A 42 0.76 8.41 7.08
CA LEU A 42 -0.34 9.38 6.98
C LEU A 42 -1.69 8.67 7.03
N GLU A 43 -2.55 9.08 7.94
CA GLU A 43 -3.94 8.67 7.99
C GLU A 43 -4.84 9.74 7.39
N VAL A 44 -5.82 9.34 6.59
CA VAL A 44 -6.86 10.19 6.03
C VAL A 44 -8.22 9.68 6.49
N ILE A 45 -8.97 10.55 7.18
CA ILE A 45 -10.25 10.24 7.78
C ILE A 45 -11.31 11.10 7.11
N PRO A 46 -12.24 10.51 6.32
CA PRO A 46 -13.30 11.26 5.65
C PRO A 46 -14.31 11.81 6.66
N SER A 47 -14.93 12.94 6.33
CA SER A 47 -16.03 13.51 7.13
C SER A 47 -17.29 12.63 7.11
N THR A 48 -17.38 11.70 6.16
CA THR A 48 -18.50 10.78 5.94
C THR A 48 -18.23 9.39 6.51
N LEU A 49 -17.19 9.22 7.34
CA LEU A 49 -16.85 7.93 7.93
C LEU A 49 -18.02 7.37 8.73
N ASP A 50 -18.42 6.14 8.42
CA ASP A 50 -19.48 5.42 9.10
C ASP A 50 -19.13 3.93 9.32
N GLU A 51 -20.07 3.15 9.84
CA GLU A 51 -19.89 1.72 10.12
C GLU A 51 -19.73 0.84 8.86
N ASN A 52 -20.08 1.38 7.68
CA ASN A 52 -19.94 0.69 6.40
C ASN A 52 -18.60 0.98 5.74
N SER A 53 -17.92 2.03 6.14
CA SER A 53 -16.65 2.44 5.57
C SER A 53 -15.57 1.37 5.76
N LYS A 54 -14.79 1.12 4.71
CA LYS A 54 -13.60 0.27 4.79
C LYS A 54 -12.46 1.03 5.45
N HIS A 55 -11.59 0.28 6.07
CA HIS A 55 -10.30 0.75 6.58
C HIS A 55 -9.21 0.18 5.67
N ILE A 56 -8.61 1.02 4.86
CA ILE A 56 -7.73 0.61 3.76
C ILE A 56 -6.30 1.09 4.03
N ILE A 57 -5.36 0.16 4.07
CA ILE A 57 -3.93 0.44 4.08
C ILE A 57 -3.42 0.40 2.64
N LEU A 58 -2.74 1.47 2.23
CA LEU A 58 -2.01 1.59 0.97
C LEU A 58 -0.54 1.79 1.33
N SER A 59 0.24 0.69 1.34
CA SER A 59 1.67 0.72 1.65
C SER A 59 2.51 0.68 0.38
N CYS A 60 3.61 1.39 0.39
CA CYS A 60 4.65 1.36 -0.64
C CYS A 60 6.02 1.61 0.01
N GLY A 61 7.10 1.48 -0.75
CA GLY A 61 8.43 1.73 -0.24
C GLY A 61 8.94 0.72 0.79
N VAL A 62 8.33 -0.45 0.89
CA VAL A 62 8.90 -1.60 1.62
C VAL A 62 10.24 -2.00 1.00
N HIS A 63 10.36 -1.82 -0.32
CA HIS A 63 11.62 -1.80 -1.04
C HIS A 63 11.85 -0.41 -1.62
N GLY A 64 12.99 0.21 -1.29
CA GLY A 64 13.22 1.62 -1.58
C GLY A 64 13.36 1.96 -3.06
N ASN A 65 13.77 1.03 -3.90
CA ASN A 65 13.93 1.26 -5.33
C ASN A 65 12.65 0.99 -6.16
N GLU A 66 11.52 0.72 -5.51
CA GLU A 66 10.23 0.43 -6.15
C GLU A 66 9.33 1.68 -6.06
N THR A 67 9.55 2.65 -6.96
CA THR A 67 9.07 4.04 -6.79
C THR A 67 7.75 4.38 -7.49
N ALA A 68 7.31 3.62 -8.51
CA ALA A 68 6.04 3.90 -9.18
C ALA A 68 4.83 3.96 -8.22
N PRO A 69 4.71 3.03 -7.25
CA PRO A 69 3.65 3.11 -6.25
C PRO A 69 3.69 4.38 -5.40
N MET A 70 4.88 4.87 -5.07
CA MET A 70 5.04 6.08 -4.26
C MET A 70 4.52 7.32 -4.99
N GLU A 71 4.80 7.43 -6.30
CA GLU A 71 4.30 8.52 -7.15
C GLU A 71 2.77 8.48 -7.30
N LEU A 72 2.19 7.27 -7.47
CA LEU A 72 0.73 7.10 -7.53
C LEU A 72 0.07 7.51 -6.21
N VAL A 73 0.59 7.03 -5.09
CA VAL A 73 0.07 7.34 -3.76
C VAL A 73 0.16 8.84 -3.47
N ASP A 74 1.30 9.48 -3.77
CA ASP A 74 1.50 10.91 -3.55
C ASP A 74 0.50 11.77 -4.36
N LYS A 75 0.25 11.37 -5.62
CA LYS A 75 -0.75 12.00 -6.47
C LYS A 75 -2.17 11.87 -5.89
N ILE A 76 -2.56 10.67 -5.44
CA ILE A 76 -3.87 10.44 -4.81
C ILE A 76 -4.01 11.31 -3.55
N ILE A 77 -3.01 11.37 -2.69
CA ILE A 77 -3.01 12.20 -1.47
C ILE A 77 -3.19 13.68 -1.83
N SER A 78 -2.45 14.17 -2.83
CA SER A 78 -2.57 15.54 -3.32
C SER A 78 -3.97 15.85 -3.86
N ASP A 79 -4.56 14.93 -4.62
CA ASP A 79 -5.89 15.07 -5.19
C ASP A 79 -6.98 15.05 -4.10
N ILE A 80 -6.83 14.23 -3.05
CA ILE A 80 -7.74 14.26 -1.88
C ILE A 80 -7.61 15.60 -1.14
N GLN A 81 -6.39 16.05 -0.91
CA GLN A 81 -6.13 17.30 -0.18
C GLN A 81 -6.68 18.54 -0.91
N SER A 82 -6.64 18.54 -2.23
CA SER A 82 -7.19 19.62 -3.08
C SER A 82 -8.71 19.52 -3.29
N GLY A 83 -9.33 18.38 -2.92
CA GLY A 83 -10.74 18.11 -3.12
C GLY A 83 -11.11 17.56 -4.51
N PHE A 84 -10.12 17.29 -5.36
CA PHE A 84 -10.34 16.63 -6.66
C PHE A 84 -10.78 15.18 -6.52
N GLN A 85 -10.21 14.47 -5.55
CA GLN A 85 -10.54 13.10 -5.26
C GLN A 85 -11.43 13.01 -4.02
N PRO A 86 -12.70 12.58 -4.15
CA PRO A 86 -13.53 12.28 -2.99
C PRO A 86 -12.99 11.06 -2.24
N VAL A 87 -13.20 11.04 -0.92
CA VAL A 87 -12.86 9.92 -0.07
C VAL A 87 -14.00 9.65 0.90
N THR A 88 -14.40 8.38 1.01
CA THR A 88 -15.46 7.88 1.90
C THR A 88 -14.94 6.80 2.84
N GLU A 89 -13.76 6.27 2.54
CA GLU A 89 -13.09 5.22 3.29
C GLU A 89 -12.01 5.80 4.22
N ARG A 90 -11.73 5.15 5.33
CA ARG A 90 -10.59 5.49 6.21
C ARG A 90 -9.32 4.91 5.63
N LEU A 91 -8.34 5.78 5.37
CA LEU A 91 -7.12 5.39 4.66
C LEU A 91 -5.89 5.53 5.54
N LEU A 92 -4.95 4.60 5.40
CA LEU A 92 -3.61 4.70 5.95
C LEU A 92 -2.59 4.56 4.82
N PHE A 93 -1.91 5.64 4.50
CA PHE A 93 -0.82 5.66 3.52
C PHE A 93 0.51 5.45 4.21
N ILE A 94 1.33 4.54 3.68
CA ILE A 94 2.62 4.19 4.25
C ILE A 94 3.70 4.25 3.15
N ILE A 95 4.76 5.06 3.39
CA ILE A 95 6.06 4.98 2.70
C ILE A 95 7.02 4.34 3.71
N ALA A 96 7.24 3.04 3.59
CA ALA A 96 7.79 2.22 4.68
C ALA A 96 9.28 2.50 4.99
N HIS A 97 10.11 2.79 3.99
CA HIS A 97 11.56 2.88 4.17
C HIS A 97 12.21 4.04 3.39
N PRO A 98 12.01 5.31 3.81
CA PRO A 98 12.56 6.48 3.13
C PRO A 98 14.08 6.45 2.92
N GLU A 99 14.87 5.92 3.88
CA GLU A 99 16.33 5.84 3.75
C GLU A 99 16.76 4.94 2.56
N SER A 100 16.13 3.75 2.41
CA SER A 100 16.43 2.86 1.28
C SER A 100 15.94 3.44 -0.04
N THR A 101 14.86 4.26 -0.03
CA THR A 101 14.39 4.98 -1.21
C THR A 101 15.41 6.03 -1.65
N ASN A 102 15.92 6.83 -0.75
CA ASN A 102 16.97 7.82 -1.04
C ASN A 102 18.26 7.17 -1.57
N ALA A 103 18.62 6.01 -1.03
CA ALA A 103 19.75 5.22 -1.52
C ALA A 103 19.47 4.51 -2.86
N HIS A 104 18.22 4.53 -3.32
CA HIS A 104 17.73 3.79 -4.48
C HIS A 104 18.12 2.30 -4.42
N THR A 105 18.03 1.71 -3.25
CA THR A 105 18.32 0.29 -2.99
C THR A 105 17.06 -0.44 -2.56
N ARG A 106 17.07 -1.75 -2.71
CA ARG A 106 15.95 -2.57 -2.28
C ARG A 106 15.77 -2.55 -0.76
N PHE A 107 16.87 -2.63 -0.02
CA PHE A 107 16.97 -2.54 1.45
C PHE A 107 18.39 -2.12 1.82
N LEU A 108 18.66 -1.78 3.07
CA LEU A 108 19.99 -1.39 3.55
C LEU A 108 20.73 -2.57 4.18
N GLU A 109 20.15 -3.20 5.19
CA GLU A 109 20.76 -4.30 5.94
C GLU A 109 20.01 -5.62 5.70
N MET A 110 18.69 -5.60 5.82
CA MET A 110 17.84 -6.79 5.73
C MET A 110 16.58 -6.50 4.91
N ASN A 111 16.12 -7.48 4.14
CA ASN A 111 14.90 -7.33 3.36
C ASN A 111 13.68 -7.16 4.27
N LEU A 112 13.19 -5.92 4.40
CA LEU A 112 12.05 -5.55 5.24
C LEU A 112 10.83 -6.46 4.98
N ASN A 113 10.57 -6.82 3.72
CA ASN A 113 9.44 -7.68 3.35
C ASN A 113 9.66 -9.18 3.68
N ARG A 114 10.55 -9.48 4.65
CA ARG A 114 10.79 -10.81 5.23
C ARG A 114 10.70 -10.81 6.75
N LEU A 115 10.34 -9.67 7.36
CA LEU A 115 10.40 -9.46 8.80
C LEU A 115 9.01 -9.36 9.46
N PHE A 116 7.96 -9.68 8.70
CA PHE A 116 6.58 -9.57 9.19
C PHE A 116 6.01 -10.89 9.73
N ASP A 117 6.82 -11.95 9.86
CA ASP A 117 6.45 -13.18 10.58
C ASP A 117 6.81 -13.08 12.09
N GLU A 118 6.68 -14.19 12.80
CA GLU A 118 6.93 -14.28 14.25
C GLU A 118 8.33 -14.86 14.59
N LYS A 119 9.24 -14.90 13.61
CA LYS A 119 10.60 -15.39 13.86
C LYS A 119 11.43 -14.35 14.59
N GLU A 120 12.44 -14.83 15.30
CA GLU A 120 13.48 -13.97 15.87
C GLU A 120 14.50 -13.61 14.80
N TYR A 121 14.90 -12.33 14.79
CA TYR A 121 15.88 -11.77 13.88
C TYR A 121 16.91 -10.95 14.66
N GLU A 122 18.12 -10.87 14.14
CA GLU A 122 19.11 -9.93 14.66
C GLU A 122 18.64 -8.48 14.55
N PRO A 123 18.95 -7.62 15.52
CA PRO A 123 18.56 -6.22 15.51
C PRO A 123 19.13 -5.49 14.30
N THR A 124 18.23 -4.95 13.45
CA THR A 124 18.56 -4.09 12.29
C THR A 124 17.58 -2.92 12.25
N LYS A 125 17.86 -1.92 11.39
CA LYS A 125 16.91 -0.84 11.15
C LYS A 125 15.59 -1.37 10.60
N GLU A 126 15.66 -2.28 9.65
CA GLU A 126 14.46 -2.86 9.03
C GLU A 126 13.64 -3.67 10.03
N LEU A 127 14.26 -4.34 11.00
CA LEU A 127 13.51 -5.00 12.07
C LEU A 127 12.73 -4.00 12.92
N ALA A 128 13.36 -2.89 13.29
CA ALA A 128 12.70 -1.82 14.03
C ALA A 128 11.52 -1.22 13.24
N ILE A 129 11.71 -0.99 11.92
CA ILE A 129 10.64 -0.53 11.02
C ILE A 129 9.50 -1.57 10.98
N ALA A 130 9.80 -2.85 10.80
CA ALA A 130 8.80 -3.90 10.75
C ALA A 130 7.97 -3.98 12.05
N GLN A 131 8.63 -3.90 13.21
CA GLN A 131 7.96 -3.90 14.52
C GLN A 131 7.04 -2.68 14.69
N ASN A 132 7.51 -1.51 14.27
CA ASN A 132 6.69 -0.29 14.32
C ASN A 132 5.49 -0.38 13.37
N LEU A 133 5.68 -0.83 12.13
CA LEU A 133 4.59 -1.02 11.17
C LEU A 133 3.56 -2.07 11.63
N LYS A 134 4.00 -3.17 12.27
CA LYS A 134 3.10 -4.14 12.89
C LYS A 134 2.19 -3.48 13.94
N ARG A 135 2.76 -2.61 14.79
CA ARG A 135 2.00 -1.86 15.80
C ARG A 135 1.01 -0.88 15.14
N ILE A 136 1.46 -0.10 14.15
CA ILE A 136 0.61 0.85 13.41
C ILE A 136 -0.57 0.16 12.75
N VAL A 137 -0.37 -1.00 12.12
CA VAL A 137 -1.46 -1.80 11.54
C VAL A 137 -2.44 -2.29 12.59
N ALA A 138 -1.93 -2.74 13.75
CA ALA A 138 -2.78 -3.17 14.86
C ALA A 138 -3.66 -2.03 15.38
N ASP A 139 -3.06 -0.85 15.60
CA ASP A 139 -3.77 0.35 16.04
C ASP A 139 -4.81 0.81 15.00
N PHE A 140 -4.45 0.79 13.71
CA PHE A 140 -5.35 1.21 12.63
C PHE A 140 -6.56 0.29 12.47
N TYR A 141 -6.40 -1.01 12.68
CA TYR A 141 -7.50 -1.97 12.60
C TYR A 141 -8.23 -2.22 13.92
N GLN A 142 -7.82 -1.54 15.00
CA GLN A 142 -8.52 -1.64 16.26
C GLN A 142 -10.02 -1.30 16.06
N ASP A 143 -10.88 -2.13 16.64
CA ASP A 143 -12.34 -1.99 16.56
C ASP A 143 -12.96 -2.02 15.15
N THR A 144 -12.17 -2.30 14.11
CA THR A 144 -12.66 -2.43 12.73
C THR A 144 -13.14 -3.87 12.48
N PRO A 145 -14.35 -4.10 11.95
CA PRO A 145 -14.78 -5.43 11.50
C PRO A 145 -13.87 -6.01 10.43
N SER A 146 -13.63 -7.32 10.44
CA SER A 146 -12.64 -7.96 9.53
C SER A 146 -13.00 -7.85 8.04
N ASP A 147 -14.29 -7.80 7.72
CA ASP A 147 -14.78 -7.62 6.34
C ASP A 147 -14.55 -6.22 5.77
N LYS A 148 -14.21 -5.25 6.65
CA LYS A 148 -13.90 -3.86 6.28
C LYS A 148 -12.40 -3.60 6.17
N ARG A 149 -11.54 -4.55 6.55
CA ARG A 149 -10.07 -4.37 6.56
C ARG A 149 -9.48 -4.73 5.21
N TRP A 150 -8.76 -3.77 4.61
CA TRP A 150 -8.07 -3.95 3.33
C TRP A 150 -6.62 -3.53 3.43
N HIS A 151 -5.71 -4.26 2.77
CA HIS A 151 -4.31 -3.88 2.65
C HIS A 151 -3.77 -4.16 1.25
N LEU A 152 -3.46 -3.11 0.50
CA LEU A 152 -2.76 -3.17 -0.78
C LEU A 152 -1.30 -2.77 -0.56
N ASP A 153 -0.41 -3.76 -0.56
CA ASP A 153 1.03 -3.56 -0.41
C ASP A 153 1.66 -3.44 -1.80
N LEU A 154 1.98 -2.20 -2.20
CA LEU A 154 2.31 -1.82 -3.56
C LEU A 154 3.81 -1.90 -3.82
N HIS A 155 4.20 -2.65 -4.82
CA HIS A 155 5.55 -3.00 -5.21
C HIS A 155 5.81 -2.81 -6.71
N CYS A 156 7.08 -3.00 -7.11
CA CYS A 156 7.47 -3.17 -8.51
C CYS A 156 8.34 -4.42 -8.68
N ALA A 157 8.16 -5.13 -9.79
CA ALA A 157 8.95 -6.31 -10.09
C ALA A 157 10.42 -5.96 -10.39
N ILE A 158 11.35 -6.60 -9.67
CA ILE A 158 12.81 -6.41 -9.87
C ILE A 158 13.37 -7.12 -11.11
N ARG A 159 12.57 -8.01 -11.70
CA ARG A 159 12.96 -8.80 -12.89
C ARG A 159 11.89 -8.68 -13.96
N LEU A 160 12.28 -9.00 -15.20
CA LEU A 160 11.33 -9.16 -16.28
C LEU A 160 10.30 -10.21 -15.91
N SER A 161 9.04 -9.82 -15.91
CA SER A 161 7.89 -10.71 -15.72
C SER A 161 7.14 -10.90 -17.04
N LYS A 162 6.47 -12.02 -17.21
CA LYS A 162 5.54 -12.26 -18.32
C LYS A 162 4.39 -11.25 -18.33
N HIS A 163 3.97 -10.82 -17.15
CA HIS A 163 2.91 -9.86 -16.92
C HIS A 163 3.51 -8.55 -16.42
N TYR A 164 3.06 -7.43 -16.96
CA TYR A 164 3.54 -6.12 -16.53
C TYR A 164 3.06 -5.80 -15.11
N THR A 165 1.79 -6.11 -14.83
CA THR A 165 1.20 -6.01 -13.51
C THR A 165 0.73 -7.39 -13.04
N PHE A 166 0.90 -7.67 -11.76
CA PHE A 166 0.32 -8.87 -11.16
C PHE A 166 0.14 -8.71 -9.65
N VAL A 167 -0.71 -9.52 -9.07
CA VAL A 167 -0.89 -9.55 -7.62
C VAL A 167 -0.56 -10.92 -7.06
N VAL A 168 -0.04 -10.93 -5.85
CA VAL A 168 0.13 -12.14 -5.04
C VAL A 168 -0.90 -12.09 -3.92
N SER A 169 -1.82 -13.06 -3.95
CA SER A 169 -2.79 -13.29 -2.89
C SER A 169 -2.16 -14.25 -1.87
N PRO A 170 -1.94 -13.83 -0.62
CA PRO A 170 -1.26 -14.66 0.37
C PRO A 170 -2.11 -15.86 0.78
N LYS A 171 -1.45 -16.94 1.23
CA LYS A 171 -2.13 -18.04 1.92
C LYS A 171 -2.13 -17.75 3.42
N THR A 172 -3.33 -17.69 3.98
CA THR A 172 -3.55 -17.44 5.41
C THR A 172 -4.58 -18.44 5.96
N ARG A 173 -4.78 -18.42 7.28
CA ARG A 173 -5.84 -19.16 7.97
C ARG A 173 -7.24 -18.54 7.76
N HIS A 174 -7.32 -17.32 7.25
CA HIS A 174 -8.57 -16.58 7.05
C HIS A 174 -9.01 -16.60 5.58
N PRO A 175 -10.31 -16.49 5.29
CA PRO A 175 -10.85 -16.40 3.93
C PRO A 175 -10.71 -14.96 3.37
N VAL A 176 -9.49 -14.54 3.03
CA VAL A 176 -9.14 -13.17 2.61
C VAL A 176 -9.17 -12.99 1.08
N ARG A 177 -10.02 -13.71 0.39
CA ARG A 177 -10.15 -13.66 -1.08
C ARG A 177 -11.60 -13.40 -1.46
N SER A 178 -12.11 -12.23 -1.11
CA SER A 178 -13.49 -11.85 -1.39
C SER A 178 -13.72 -11.59 -2.87
N LYS A 179 -14.99 -11.64 -3.28
CA LYS A 179 -15.42 -11.25 -4.62
C LYS A 179 -15.03 -9.80 -4.90
N ALA A 180 -15.27 -8.89 -3.94
CA ALA A 180 -14.93 -7.47 -4.06
C ALA A 180 -13.43 -7.24 -4.32
N LEU A 181 -12.54 -8.01 -3.64
CA LEU A 181 -11.10 -7.93 -3.90
C LEU A 181 -10.74 -8.35 -5.33
N MET A 182 -11.40 -9.39 -5.88
CA MET A 182 -11.16 -9.83 -7.26
C MET A 182 -11.79 -8.88 -8.28
N GLU A 183 -12.90 -8.25 -7.97
CA GLU A 183 -13.50 -7.19 -8.78
C GLU A 183 -12.58 -5.96 -8.86
N PHE A 184 -12.00 -5.53 -7.73
CA PHE A 184 -10.97 -4.48 -7.71
C PHE A 184 -9.78 -4.83 -8.63
N VAL A 185 -9.25 -6.05 -8.53
CA VAL A 185 -8.14 -6.52 -9.39
C VAL A 185 -8.50 -6.47 -10.87
N ALA A 186 -9.74 -6.88 -11.22
CA ALA A 186 -10.23 -6.84 -12.59
C ALA A 186 -10.44 -5.40 -13.10
N SER A 187 -10.98 -4.52 -12.27
CA SER A 187 -11.16 -3.10 -12.58
C SER A 187 -9.82 -2.39 -12.78
N GLY A 188 -8.81 -2.72 -11.97
CA GLY A 188 -7.45 -2.18 -12.12
C GLY A 188 -6.67 -2.74 -13.31
N HIS A 189 -7.28 -3.57 -14.16
CA HIS A 189 -6.66 -4.22 -15.32
C HIS A 189 -5.35 -4.96 -14.97
N ILE A 190 -5.26 -5.51 -13.78
CA ILE A 190 -4.13 -6.34 -13.38
C ILE A 190 -4.05 -7.56 -14.28
N ASP A 191 -2.86 -7.82 -14.87
CA ASP A 191 -2.67 -8.88 -15.86
C ASP A 191 -2.84 -10.28 -15.28
N ALA A 192 -2.38 -10.49 -14.02
CA ALA A 192 -2.39 -11.82 -13.41
C ALA A 192 -2.59 -11.80 -11.88
N VAL A 193 -3.21 -12.87 -11.37
CA VAL A 193 -3.30 -13.17 -9.95
C VAL A 193 -2.55 -14.45 -9.65
N MET A 194 -1.62 -14.40 -8.72
CA MET A 194 -0.88 -15.55 -8.22
C MET A 194 -1.37 -15.94 -6.81
N PHE A 195 -1.99 -17.10 -6.68
CA PHE A 195 -2.41 -17.63 -5.37
C PHE A 195 -1.26 -18.38 -4.72
N SER A 196 -0.74 -17.86 -3.61
CA SER A 196 0.28 -18.52 -2.80
C SER A 196 -0.26 -19.84 -2.21
N ASN A 197 0.60 -20.85 -2.10
CA ASN A 197 0.28 -22.14 -1.52
C ASN A 197 0.90 -22.36 -0.12
N ALA A 198 1.70 -21.41 0.36
CA ALA A 198 2.37 -21.45 1.65
C ALA A 198 2.25 -20.13 2.40
N PRO A 199 2.35 -20.13 3.74
CA PRO A 199 2.53 -18.91 4.52
C PRO A 199 3.74 -18.09 4.04
N SER A 200 3.75 -16.81 4.36
CA SER A 200 4.78 -15.87 3.95
C SER A 200 5.27 -15.06 5.17
N SER A 201 6.16 -14.12 4.93
CA SER A 201 6.65 -13.15 5.90
C SER A 201 6.55 -11.72 5.35
N THR A 202 5.66 -11.52 4.36
CA THR A 202 5.45 -10.22 3.71
C THR A 202 4.49 -9.34 4.50
N PHE A 203 4.52 -8.03 4.25
CA PHE A 203 3.69 -7.07 4.95
C PHE A 203 2.19 -7.31 4.69
N SER A 204 1.79 -7.55 3.44
CA SER A 204 0.41 -7.94 3.10
C SER A 204 -0.03 -9.24 3.78
N TRP A 205 0.87 -10.25 3.86
CA TRP A 205 0.57 -11.49 4.57
C TRP A 205 0.31 -11.25 6.05
N PHE A 206 1.09 -10.41 6.71
CA PHE A 206 0.91 -10.06 8.12
C PHE A 206 -0.49 -9.51 8.41
N SER A 207 -0.96 -8.59 7.60
CA SER A 207 -2.30 -8.01 7.74
C SER A 207 -3.39 -9.05 7.49
N ALA A 208 -3.22 -9.91 6.50
CA ALA A 208 -4.16 -10.98 6.19
C ALA A 208 -4.19 -12.05 7.29
N GLU A 209 -3.02 -12.47 7.81
CA GLU A 209 -2.91 -13.54 8.79
C GLU A 209 -3.38 -13.10 10.18
N ASN A 210 -3.02 -11.89 10.62
CA ASN A 210 -3.28 -11.46 11.99
C ASN A 210 -4.59 -10.66 12.14
N PHE A 211 -5.06 -10.05 11.06
CA PHE A 211 -6.25 -9.17 11.11
C PHE A 211 -7.36 -9.61 10.15
N ALA A 212 -7.20 -10.73 9.46
CA ALA A 212 -8.13 -11.19 8.42
C ALA A 212 -8.41 -10.13 7.34
N ALA A 213 -7.46 -9.23 7.08
CA ALA A 213 -7.62 -8.20 6.08
C ALA A 213 -7.64 -8.79 4.66
N GLN A 214 -8.46 -8.22 3.78
CA GLN A 214 -8.41 -8.48 2.34
C GLN A 214 -7.10 -7.89 1.82
N ALA A 215 -6.06 -8.71 1.64
CA ALA A 215 -4.71 -8.22 1.38
C ALA A 215 -4.07 -8.81 0.14
N LEU A 216 -3.33 -7.96 -0.58
CA LEU A 216 -2.55 -8.31 -1.77
C LEU A 216 -1.16 -7.66 -1.72
N THR A 217 -0.14 -8.39 -2.18
CA THR A 217 1.06 -7.75 -2.71
C THR A 217 0.79 -7.42 -4.18
N VAL A 218 0.92 -6.16 -4.56
CA VAL A 218 0.58 -5.67 -5.90
C VAL A 218 1.86 -5.23 -6.60
N GLU A 219 2.20 -5.87 -7.71
CA GLU A 219 3.39 -5.58 -8.50
C GLU A 219 3.02 -4.70 -9.71
N LEU A 220 3.51 -3.47 -9.73
CA LEU A 220 3.15 -2.40 -10.67
C LEU A 220 4.31 -2.04 -11.59
N GLY A 221 4.56 -2.90 -12.57
CA GLY A 221 5.62 -2.68 -13.55
C GLY A 221 7.02 -2.97 -13.00
N ARG A 222 8.01 -2.17 -13.38
CA ARG A 222 9.42 -2.39 -13.08
C ARG A 222 9.98 -1.34 -12.15
N VAL A 223 11.06 -1.69 -11.48
CA VAL A 223 11.90 -0.73 -10.74
C VAL A 223 12.41 0.37 -11.66
N ALA A 224 12.22 1.63 -11.27
CA ALA A 224 12.78 2.82 -11.90
C ALA A 224 13.02 3.90 -10.83
N ARG A 225 13.58 5.05 -11.20
CA ARG A 225 13.71 6.20 -10.30
C ARG A 225 12.43 7.02 -10.29
N ILE A 226 12.23 7.80 -9.24
CA ILE A 226 11.15 8.80 -9.18
C ILE A 226 11.25 9.73 -10.39
N GLY A 227 10.14 9.93 -11.09
CA GLY A 227 10.04 10.70 -12.33
C GLY A 227 10.38 9.93 -13.62
N GLU A 228 10.86 8.69 -13.52
CA GLU A 228 11.18 7.83 -14.68
C GLU A 228 10.17 6.69 -14.86
N ASN A 229 9.16 6.59 -14.00
CA ASN A 229 8.15 5.54 -14.06
C ASN A 229 7.14 5.78 -15.19
N ASP A 230 6.78 4.72 -15.91
CA ASP A 230 5.75 4.74 -16.96
C ASP A 230 4.35 4.61 -16.33
N LEU A 231 3.89 5.70 -15.72
CA LEU A 231 2.60 5.74 -15.01
C LEU A 231 1.40 5.61 -15.96
N ASP A 232 1.57 5.91 -17.26
CA ASP A 232 0.50 5.76 -18.25
C ASP A 232 0.04 4.30 -18.38
N LYS A 233 0.93 3.36 -18.12
CA LYS A 233 0.57 1.92 -18.07
C LYS A 233 -0.21 1.52 -16.83
N LEU A 234 -0.30 2.38 -15.84
CA LEU A 234 -0.95 2.13 -14.56
C LEU A 234 -2.28 2.91 -14.41
N VAL A 235 -2.73 3.61 -15.44
CA VAL A 235 -3.94 4.45 -15.40
C VAL A 235 -5.18 3.67 -14.93
N ALA A 236 -5.40 2.46 -15.43
CA ALA A 236 -6.55 1.66 -15.00
C ALA A 236 -6.46 1.26 -13.52
N PHE A 237 -5.25 1.00 -13.01
CA PHE A 237 -5.03 0.71 -11.61
C PHE A 237 -5.22 1.97 -10.73
N ASP A 238 -4.72 3.13 -11.17
CA ASP A 238 -4.94 4.43 -10.49
C ASP A 238 -6.44 4.71 -10.38
N LEU A 239 -7.20 4.56 -11.46
CA LEU A 239 -8.64 4.74 -11.47
C LEU A 239 -9.35 3.76 -10.51
N ALA A 240 -9.00 2.48 -10.54
CA ALA A 240 -9.59 1.49 -9.62
C ALA A 240 -9.29 1.80 -8.15
N MET A 241 -8.07 2.29 -7.81
CA MET A 241 -7.77 2.75 -6.45
C MET A 241 -8.65 3.94 -6.06
N ARG A 242 -8.86 4.91 -6.97
CA ARG A 242 -9.71 6.09 -6.75
C ARG A 242 -11.16 5.70 -6.53
N ASP A 243 -11.68 4.77 -7.32
CA ASP A 243 -13.04 4.22 -7.13
C ASP A 243 -13.15 3.49 -5.79
N LEU A 244 -12.14 2.68 -5.42
CA LEU A 244 -12.12 1.97 -4.15
C LEU A 244 -12.19 2.90 -2.94
N ILE A 245 -11.41 3.99 -2.94
CA ILE A 245 -11.35 4.94 -1.80
C ILE A 245 -12.54 5.90 -1.74
N ALA A 246 -13.26 6.07 -2.85
CA ALA A 246 -14.48 6.87 -2.93
C ALA A 246 -15.76 6.02 -2.82
N SER A 247 -15.65 4.68 -2.73
CA SER A 247 -16.78 3.75 -2.86
C SER A 247 -17.65 4.03 -4.09
N SER A 248 -17.03 4.50 -5.18
CA SER A 248 -17.72 4.72 -6.46
C SER A 248 -17.75 3.46 -7.30
N GLU A 249 -18.73 3.36 -8.20
CA GLU A 249 -18.76 2.30 -9.20
C GLU A 249 -17.72 2.60 -10.28
N ALA A 250 -17.00 1.56 -10.73
CA ALA A 250 -16.03 1.70 -11.79
C ALA A 250 -16.71 2.08 -13.12
N GLU A 251 -16.30 3.18 -13.72
CA GLU A 251 -16.83 3.64 -15.01
C GLU A 251 -16.30 2.84 -16.21
N HIS A 252 -15.24 2.06 -16.02
CA HIS A 252 -14.58 1.30 -17.07
C HIS A 252 -14.86 -0.20 -16.97
N LEU A 253 -14.86 -0.88 -18.13
CA LEU A 253 -15.12 -2.32 -18.19
C LEU A 253 -13.97 -3.10 -17.52
N PRO A 254 -14.26 -4.01 -16.59
CA PRO A 254 -13.24 -4.82 -15.93
C PRO A 254 -12.59 -5.79 -16.92
N ARG A 255 -11.29 -6.05 -16.75
CA ARG A 255 -10.53 -7.05 -17.50
C ARG A 255 -10.18 -8.23 -16.60
N ALA A 256 -10.64 -9.42 -16.95
CA ALA A 256 -10.34 -10.62 -16.18
C ALA A 256 -8.83 -10.93 -16.18
N PRO A 257 -8.17 -11.05 -15.02
CA PRO A 257 -6.78 -11.41 -14.93
C PRO A 257 -6.55 -12.89 -15.23
N VAL A 258 -5.31 -13.23 -15.61
CA VAL A 258 -4.89 -14.64 -15.70
C VAL A 258 -4.67 -15.18 -14.28
N MET A 259 -5.32 -16.30 -13.94
CA MET A 259 -5.24 -16.90 -12.62
C MET A 259 -4.16 -17.97 -12.54
N TYR A 260 -3.21 -17.84 -11.60
CA TYR A 260 -2.16 -18.81 -11.33
C TYR A 260 -2.25 -19.35 -9.90
N ARG A 261 -2.08 -20.66 -9.76
CA ARG A 261 -1.85 -21.28 -8.46
C ARG A 261 -0.39 -21.74 -8.37
N VAL A 262 0.32 -21.34 -7.33
CA VAL A 262 1.68 -21.82 -7.07
C VAL A 262 1.59 -23.32 -6.74
N SER A 263 2.24 -24.14 -7.55
CA SER A 263 2.32 -25.60 -7.34
C SER A 263 3.59 -25.97 -6.56
N ARG A 264 4.71 -25.29 -6.84
CA ARG A 264 6.01 -25.50 -6.19
C ARG A 264 6.81 -24.21 -6.13
N THR A 265 7.46 -23.97 -5.01
CA THR A 265 8.48 -22.92 -4.85
C THR A 265 9.87 -23.56 -4.95
N ILE A 266 10.71 -23.03 -5.83
CA ILE A 266 12.11 -23.46 -5.99
C ILE A 266 12.97 -22.40 -5.30
N VAL A 267 13.62 -22.80 -4.22
CA VAL A 267 14.58 -21.94 -3.52
C VAL A 267 15.96 -22.21 -4.12
N ARG A 268 16.66 -21.15 -4.52
CA ARG A 268 18.06 -21.23 -4.92
C ARG A 268 18.90 -21.37 -3.64
N LEU A 269 19.65 -22.45 -3.52
CA LEU A 269 20.62 -22.65 -2.44
C LEU A 269 21.81 -21.73 -2.60
#